data_344432f7748e4a02e608c9102df81ffb
#
_entry.id   344432f7748e4a02e608c9102df81ffb
#
_cell.length_a   1.000
_cell.length_b   1.000
_cell.length_c   1.000
_cell.angle_alpha   90.00
_cell.angle_beta   90.00
_cell.angle_gamma   90.00
#
_symmetry.space_group_name_H-M   'P 1'
#
loop_
_entity.id
_entity.type
_entity.pdbx_description
1 polymer ?
#
loop_
_entity_poly.entity_id
_entity_poly.type
_entity_poly.pdbx_seq_one_letter_code
_entity_poly.pdbx_strand_id
1 'polypeptide(L)'
;FVHIKEVEGRLSIRVGQKVEFRLVETDRGPSAKNVVLGRHQMSPKVLYGSIAFICVLLPFVIMVAYRWNILFAYFASINAATFILYGYDKAIAGSSVLRIPEFVLQALAIFGGSPAALAAQRIFRHKTIKESFQVVFWVSVVVQIILVVWSFSR
;
A
#
# COMPACT_ATOMS: atom_id res chain seq x y z
N PHE A 1 0.38 33.57 -0.40
CA PHE A 1 -1.06 33.83 -0.20
C PHE A 1 -1.84 33.47 -1.46
N VAL A 2 -3.01 32.87 -1.34
CA VAL A 2 -3.91 32.54 -2.45
C VAL A 2 -5.27 33.18 -2.16
N HIS A 3 -5.78 33.97 -3.08
CA HIS A 3 -7.15 34.50 -2.98
C HIS A 3 -8.11 33.49 -3.61
N ILE A 4 -9.26 33.23 -2.97
CA ILE A 4 -10.25 32.24 -3.44
C ILE A 4 -10.77 32.48 -4.86
N LYS A 5 -10.71 33.74 -5.34
CA LYS A 5 -11.08 34.13 -6.71
C LYS A 5 -10.08 33.64 -7.75
N GLU A 6 -8.86 33.29 -7.37
CA GLU A 6 -7.79 32.83 -8.27
C GLU A 6 -7.81 31.31 -8.49
N VAL A 7 -8.76 30.61 -7.87
CA VAL A 7 -8.93 29.16 -8.02
C VAL A 7 -9.93 28.88 -9.13
N GLU A 8 -9.48 28.28 -10.21
CA GLU A 8 -10.35 27.80 -11.28
C GLU A 8 -11.16 26.59 -10.82
N GLY A 9 -12.47 26.66 -10.97
CA GLY A 9 -13.41 25.64 -10.54
C GLY A 9 -13.77 25.79 -9.07
N ARG A 10 -14.94 26.34 -8.77
CA ARG A 10 -15.50 26.60 -7.43
C ARG A 10 -15.77 25.32 -6.61
N LEU A 11 -14.95 24.30 -6.71
CA LEU A 11 -15.05 23.06 -5.95
C LEU A 11 -14.25 23.19 -4.64
N SER A 12 -14.75 22.60 -3.59
CA SER A 12 -14.15 22.65 -2.27
C SER A 12 -12.69 22.15 -2.29
N ILE A 13 -11.75 23.03 -1.94
CA ILE A 13 -10.34 22.70 -1.78
C ILE A 13 -10.21 21.80 -0.52
N ARG A 14 -9.54 20.67 -0.67
CA ARG A 14 -9.24 19.76 0.45
C ARG A 14 -7.78 19.84 0.85
N VAL A 15 -7.51 19.75 2.14
CA VAL A 15 -6.15 19.70 2.66
C VAL A 15 -5.40 18.51 2.05
N GLY A 16 -4.18 18.75 1.52
CA GLY A 16 -3.37 17.74 0.84
C GLY A 16 -3.63 17.56 -0.65
N GLN A 17 -4.53 18.34 -1.26
CA GLN A 17 -4.76 18.34 -2.70
C GLN A 17 -3.62 19.02 -3.43
N LYS A 18 -3.09 18.39 -4.49
CA LYS A 18 -2.10 19.02 -5.38
C LYS A 18 -2.75 20.11 -6.19
N VAL A 19 -2.07 21.24 -6.30
CA VAL A 19 -2.49 22.38 -7.09
C VAL A 19 -1.33 22.83 -7.98
N GLU A 20 -1.63 23.29 -9.17
CA GLU A 20 -0.71 24.00 -10.05
C GLU A 20 -1.06 25.48 -10.00
N PHE A 21 -0.06 26.33 -9.82
CA PHE A 21 -0.28 27.77 -9.74
C PHE A 21 0.89 28.54 -10.33
N ARG A 22 0.64 29.78 -10.73
CA ARG A 22 1.66 30.72 -11.15
C ARG A 22 2.02 31.64 -10.00
N LEU A 23 3.30 31.68 -9.64
CA LEU A 23 3.78 32.62 -8.62
C LEU A 23 3.93 34.01 -9.25
N VAL A 24 3.33 35.01 -8.62
CA VAL A 24 3.45 36.41 -9.02
C VAL A 24 3.85 37.22 -7.80
N GLU A 25 4.92 38.01 -7.91
CA GLU A 25 5.28 38.97 -6.88
C GLU A 25 4.32 40.15 -6.91
N THR A 26 3.78 40.50 -5.75
CA THR A 26 2.93 41.67 -5.55
C THR A 26 3.51 42.55 -4.45
N ASP A 27 3.09 43.80 -4.36
CA ASP A 27 3.55 44.74 -3.31
C ASP A 27 3.34 44.25 -1.90
N ARG A 28 2.53 43.19 -1.70
CA ARG A 28 2.26 42.54 -0.42
C ARG A 28 3.01 41.20 -0.26
N GLY A 29 3.98 40.90 -1.15
CA GLY A 29 4.72 39.65 -1.17
C GLY A 29 4.22 38.63 -2.22
N PRO A 30 4.82 37.43 -2.27
CA PRO A 30 4.49 36.42 -3.28
C PRO A 30 3.05 35.95 -3.16
N SER A 31 2.34 35.97 -4.28
CA SER A 31 0.94 35.52 -4.41
C SER A 31 0.80 34.47 -5.51
N ALA A 32 -0.02 33.46 -5.29
CA ALA A 32 -0.33 32.46 -6.30
C ALA A 32 -1.57 32.91 -7.11
N LYS A 33 -1.41 32.94 -8.43
CA LYS A 33 -2.48 33.20 -9.38
C LYS A 33 -2.74 32.01 -10.28
N ASN A 34 -3.93 31.95 -10.89
CA ASN A 34 -4.36 30.88 -11.80
C ASN A 34 -4.18 29.50 -11.16
N VAL A 35 -4.72 29.31 -9.97
CA VAL A 35 -4.63 28.06 -9.23
C VAL A 35 -5.58 27.04 -9.87
N VAL A 36 -5.01 26.06 -10.55
CA VAL A 36 -5.74 24.94 -11.14
C VAL A 36 -5.69 23.76 -10.19
N LEU A 37 -6.83 23.20 -9.85
CA LEU A 37 -6.92 22.02 -9.01
C LEU A 37 -6.44 20.78 -9.78
N GLY A 38 -5.37 20.16 -9.35
CA GLY A 38 -4.89 18.90 -9.91
C GLY A 38 -5.95 17.82 -9.79
N ARG A 39 -5.97 16.85 -10.73
CA ARG A 39 -6.86 15.69 -10.68
C ARG A 39 -6.76 15.04 -9.32
N HIS A 40 -7.90 14.69 -8.72
CA HIS A 40 -7.95 13.95 -7.47
C HIS A 40 -7.22 12.61 -7.64
N GLN A 41 -5.96 12.57 -7.24
CA GLN A 41 -5.21 11.31 -7.24
C GLN A 41 -5.67 10.47 -6.04
N MET A 42 -6.02 9.22 -6.31
CA MET A 42 -6.33 8.26 -5.24
C MET A 42 -5.16 8.21 -4.25
N SER A 43 -5.45 8.16 -2.96
CA SER A 43 -4.38 8.02 -1.98
C SER A 43 -3.59 6.73 -2.24
N PRO A 44 -2.25 6.75 -2.06
CA PRO A 44 -1.43 5.54 -2.28
C PRO A 44 -1.92 4.32 -1.50
N LYS A 45 -2.47 4.54 -0.31
CA LYS A 45 -3.04 3.47 0.53
C LYS A 45 -4.26 2.82 -0.13
N VAL A 46 -5.15 3.61 -0.71
CA VAL A 46 -6.35 3.09 -1.40
C VAL A 46 -5.94 2.41 -2.69
N LEU A 47 -5.08 3.02 -3.49
CA LEU A 47 -4.62 2.45 -4.76
C LEU A 47 -3.94 1.09 -4.56
N TYR A 48 -2.90 1.04 -3.73
CA TYR A 48 -2.17 -0.20 -3.51
C TYR A 48 -2.93 -1.21 -2.65
N GLY A 49 -3.81 -0.76 -1.77
CA GLY A 49 -4.75 -1.62 -1.04
C GLY A 49 -5.70 -2.34 -1.99
N SER A 50 -6.27 -1.62 -2.96
CA SER A 50 -7.15 -2.22 -3.99
C SER A 50 -6.38 -3.20 -4.88
N ILE A 51 -5.17 -2.85 -5.31
CA ILE A 51 -4.31 -3.75 -6.10
C ILE A 51 -4.00 -5.02 -5.30
N ALA A 52 -3.58 -4.90 -4.05
CA ALA A 52 -3.29 -6.04 -3.19
C ALA A 52 -4.54 -6.93 -3.00
N PHE A 53 -5.70 -6.33 -2.77
CA PHE A 53 -6.95 -7.05 -2.65
C PHE A 53 -7.29 -7.84 -3.92
N ILE A 54 -7.15 -7.23 -5.10
CA ILE A 54 -7.40 -7.91 -6.38
C ILE A 54 -6.38 -9.03 -6.61
N CYS A 55 -5.10 -8.80 -6.29
CA CYS A 55 -4.03 -9.80 -6.41
C CYS A 55 -4.25 -11.02 -5.51
N VAL A 56 -4.96 -10.89 -4.41
CA VAL A 56 -5.35 -12.01 -3.55
C VAL A 56 -6.66 -12.63 -4.03
N LEU A 57 -7.68 -11.81 -4.28
CA LEU A 57 -9.03 -12.27 -4.57
C LEU A 57 -9.12 -13.02 -5.90
N LEU A 58 -8.48 -12.52 -6.95
CA LEU A 58 -8.60 -13.11 -8.29
C LEU A 58 -8.03 -14.54 -8.35
N PRO A 59 -6.79 -14.84 -7.92
CA PRO A 59 -6.31 -16.21 -7.88
C PRO A 59 -7.11 -17.09 -6.93
N PHE A 60 -7.55 -16.57 -5.78
CA PHE A 60 -8.39 -17.29 -4.83
C PHE A 60 -9.70 -17.77 -5.49
N VAL A 61 -10.43 -16.88 -6.14
CA VAL A 61 -11.69 -17.22 -6.82
C VAL A 61 -11.46 -18.24 -7.93
N ILE A 62 -10.39 -18.06 -8.73
CA ILE A 62 -10.03 -19.00 -9.79
C ILE A 62 -9.78 -20.40 -9.20
N MET A 63 -8.94 -20.51 -8.16
CA MET A 63 -8.62 -21.81 -7.56
C MET A 63 -9.86 -22.49 -6.94
N VAL A 64 -10.74 -21.71 -6.28
CA VAL A 64 -12.00 -22.25 -5.75
C VAL A 64 -12.94 -22.73 -6.88
N ALA A 65 -13.01 -22.01 -7.99
CA ALA A 65 -13.78 -22.42 -9.18
C ALA A 65 -13.27 -23.74 -9.77
N TYR A 66 -11.96 -23.98 -9.72
CA TYR A 66 -11.34 -25.26 -10.09
C TYR A 66 -11.43 -26.35 -9.01
N ARG A 67 -12.26 -26.17 -7.99
CA ARG A 67 -12.49 -27.12 -6.90
C ARG A 67 -11.30 -27.40 -5.98
N TRP A 68 -10.35 -26.49 -5.92
CA TRP A 68 -9.26 -26.60 -4.94
C TRP A 68 -9.77 -26.42 -3.51
N ASN A 69 -9.07 -27.02 -2.54
CA ASN A 69 -9.39 -26.82 -1.14
C ASN A 69 -9.35 -25.31 -0.80
N ILE A 70 -10.39 -24.81 -0.13
CA ILE A 70 -10.57 -23.38 0.13
C ILE A 70 -9.45 -22.76 0.96
N LEU A 71 -8.95 -23.51 1.97
CA LEU A 71 -7.84 -23.06 2.81
C LEU A 71 -6.54 -22.99 2.01
N PHE A 72 -6.28 -24.02 1.18
CA PHE A 72 -5.13 -24.04 0.29
C PHE A 72 -5.18 -22.88 -0.70
N ALA A 73 -6.34 -22.67 -1.34
CA ALA A 73 -6.53 -21.56 -2.29
C ALA A 73 -6.28 -20.20 -1.63
N TYR A 74 -6.78 -20.00 -0.41
CA TYR A 74 -6.56 -18.79 0.35
C TYR A 74 -5.07 -18.55 0.65
N PHE A 75 -4.39 -19.53 1.27
CA PHE A 75 -2.99 -19.37 1.63
C PHE A 75 -2.07 -19.27 0.40
N ALA A 76 -2.34 -20.02 -0.67
CA ALA A 76 -1.58 -19.91 -1.90
C ALA A 76 -1.72 -18.50 -2.51
N SER A 77 -2.94 -17.98 -2.61
CA SER A 77 -3.21 -16.67 -3.20
C SER A 77 -2.59 -15.53 -2.41
N ILE A 78 -2.75 -15.52 -1.07
CA ILE A 78 -2.20 -14.45 -0.24
C ILE A 78 -0.67 -14.47 -0.21
N ASN A 79 -0.05 -15.65 -0.18
CA ASN A 79 1.41 -15.75 -0.20
C ASN A 79 1.97 -15.37 -1.57
N ALA A 80 1.35 -15.77 -2.69
CA ALA A 80 1.75 -15.35 -4.02
C ALA A 80 1.66 -13.82 -4.17
N ALA A 81 0.54 -13.22 -3.80
CA ALA A 81 0.36 -11.77 -3.85
C ALA A 81 1.39 -11.03 -2.96
N THR A 82 1.63 -11.54 -1.76
CA THR A 82 2.63 -10.96 -0.84
C THR A 82 4.01 -10.98 -1.47
N PHE A 83 4.46 -12.12 -2.00
CA PHE A 83 5.78 -12.25 -2.61
C PHE A 83 5.96 -11.28 -3.79
N ILE A 84 4.96 -11.22 -4.68
CA ILE A 84 4.96 -10.33 -5.86
C ILE A 84 5.03 -8.87 -5.43
N LEU A 85 4.20 -8.44 -4.46
CA LEU A 85 4.13 -7.04 -4.04
C LEU A 85 5.40 -6.60 -3.30
N TYR A 86 6.02 -7.46 -2.49
CA TYR A 86 7.33 -7.17 -1.88
C TYR A 86 8.43 -7.03 -2.95
N GLY A 87 8.43 -7.91 -3.97
CA GLY A 87 9.35 -7.82 -5.10
C GLY A 87 9.15 -6.54 -5.90
N TYR A 88 7.90 -6.18 -6.19
CA TYR A 88 7.56 -4.94 -6.88
C TYR A 88 8.00 -3.71 -6.09
N ASP A 89 7.71 -3.63 -4.78
CA ASP A 89 8.15 -2.50 -3.93
C ASP A 89 9.68 -2.35 -3.92
N LYS A 90 10.41 -3.47 -3.92
CA LYS A 90 11.87 -3.45 -4.05
C LYS A 90 12.31 -2.95 -5.42
N ALA A 91 11.68 -3.41 -6.50
CA ALA A 91 12.05 -3.04 -7.86
C ALA A 91 11.88 -1.53 -8.11
N ILE A 92 10.83 -0.92 -7.55
CA ILE A 92 10.58 0.52 -7.69
C ILE A 92 11.29 1.40 -6.65
N ALA A 93 12.07 0.81 -5.73
CA ALA A 93 12.66 1.53 -4.60
C ALA A 93 13.61 2.68 -4.98
N GLY A 94 14.13 2.71 -6.20
CA GLY A 94 15.00 3.79 -6.73
C GLY A 94 14.33 4.71 -7.74
N SER A 95 13.06 4.48 -8.05
CA SER A 95 12.34 5.20 -9.10
C SER A 95 11.49 6.35 -8.54
N SER A 96 11.01 7.23 -9.44
CA SER A 96 10.02 8.28 -9.14
C SER A 96 8.60 7.74 -8.99
N VAL A 97 8.39 6.44 -9.19
CA VAL A 97 7.09 5.78 -9.07
C VAL A 97 6.64 5.76 -7.61
N LEU A 98 5.34 5.92 -7.41
CA LEU A 98 4.72 5.90 -6.10
C LEU A 98 4.95 4.54 -5.42
N ARG A 99 5.60 4.53 -4.26
CA ARG A 99 5.91 3.31 -3.50
C ARG A 99 4.68 2.70 -2.85
N ILE A 100 4.72 1.38 -2.65
CA ILE A 100 3.70 0.69 -1.86
C ILE A 100 3.79 1.16 -0.41
N PRO A 101 2.69 1.63 0.20
CA PRO A 101 2.67 1.97 1.61
C PRO A 101 3.00 0.75 2.48
N GLU A 102 3.85 0.91 3.48
CA GLU A 102 4.27 -0.18 4.38
C GLU A 102 3.09 -0.89 5.04
N PHE A 103 2.02 -0.14 5.34
CA PHE A 103 0.79 -0.69 5.88
C PHE A 103 0.19 -1.80 4.99
N VAL A 104 0.24 -1.66 3.66
CA VAL A 104 -0.30 -2.68 2.73
C VAL A 104 0.53 -3.96 2.80
N LEU A 105 1.86 -3.85 2.83
CA LEU A 105 2.76 -5.00 2.96
C LEU A 105 2.63 -5.70 4.31
N GLN A 106 2.46 -4.92 5.39
CA GLN A 106 2.21 -5.44 6.72
C GLN A 106 0.86 -6.15 6.83
N ALA A 107 -0.19 -5.55 6.26
CA ALA A 107 -1.52 -6.16 6.23
C ALA A 107 -1.50 -7.54 5.55
N LEU A 108 -0.84 -7.66 4.38
CA LEU A 108 -0.69 -8.95 3.72
C LEU A 108 0.02 -9.99 4.60
N ALA A 109 1.08 -9.59 5.31
CA ALA A 109 1.77 -10.48 6.23
C ALA A 109 0.86 -10.91 7.40
N ILE A 110 0.10 -9.98 8.01
CA ILE A 110 -0.83 -10.24 9.11
C ILE A 110 -1.95 -11.21 8.68
N PHE A 111 -2.47 -11.07 7.48
CA PHE A 111 -3.54 -11.93 6.97
C PHE A 111 -3.07 -13.29 6.42
N GLY A 112 -1.86 -13.74 6.74
CA GLY A 112 -1.37 -15.09 6.42
C GLY A 112 -0.28 -15.14 5.35
N GLY A 113 0.16 -13.99 4.81
CA GLY A 113 1.28 -13.89 3.88
C GLY A 113 2.66 -13.85 4.55
N SER A 114 2.75 -14.10 5.86
CA SER A 114 4.01 -14.01 6.60
C SER A 114 5.12 -14.95 6.10
N PRO A 115 4.87 -16.19 5.64
CA PRO A 115 5.92 -17.03 5.06
C PRO A 115 6.53 -16.42 3.79
N ALA A 116 5.67 -15.94 2.88
CA ALA A 116 6.13 -15.30 1.65
C ALA A 116 6.80 -13.94 1.91
N ALA A 117 6.29 -13.16 2.89
CA ALA A 117 6.93 -11.92 3.31
C ALA A 117 8.34 -12.16 3.84
N LEU A 118 8.54 -13.19 4.68
CA LEU A 118 9.86 -13.56 5.20
C LEU A 118 10.81 -13.99 4.06
N ALA A 119 10.33 -14.84 3.14
CA ALA A 119 11.09 -15.25 1.97
C ALA A 119 11.49 -14.04 1.10
N ALA A 120 10.53 -13.18 0.79
CA ALA A 120 10.76 -11.99 -0.01
C ALA A 120 11.73 -11.00 0.65
N GLN A 121 11.62 -10.77 1.97
CA GLN A 121 12.56 -9.94 2.70
C GLN A 121 13.99 -10.45 2.60
N ARG A 122 14.21 -11.77 2.70
CA ARG A 122 15.53 -12.39 2.60
C ARG A 122 16.06 -12.37 1.17
N ILE A 123 15.26 -12.79 0.19
CA ILE A 123 15.65 -12.87 -1.23
C ILE A 123 15.95 -11.48 -1.80
N PHE A 124 15.06 -10.54 -1.59
CA PHE A 124 15.21 -9.17 -2.13
C PHE A 124 16.04 -8.25 -1.23
N ARG A 125 16.46 -8.69 -0.04
CA ARG A 125 17.15 -7.89 0.99
C ARG A 125 16.44 -6.55 1.20
N HIS A 126 15.12 -6.61 1.35
CA HIS A 126 14.25 -5.45 1.41
C HIS A 126 13.48 -5.39 2.73
N LYS A 127 13.42 -4.19 3.36
CA LYS A 127 12.76 -3.96 4.65
C LYS A 127 13.37 -4.72 5.85
N THR A 128 14.57 -5.28 5.70
CA THR A 128 15.26 -6.03 6.77
C THR A 128 15.90 -5.14 7.83
N ILE A 129 16.20 -3.87 7.50
CA ILE A 129 16.93 -2.93 8.36
C ILE A 129 15.98 -2.00 9.14
N LYS A 130 14.76 -1.77 8.65
CA LYS A 130 13.82 -0.83 9.28
C LYS A 130 13.18 -1.46 10.52
N GLU A 131 13.67 -1.09 11.71
CA GLU A 131 13.25 -1.66 13.00
C GLU A 131 11.73 -1.61 13.21
N SER A 132 11.09 -0.46 12.97
CA SER A 132 9.64 -0.33 13.14
C SER A 132 8.83 -1.30 12.26
N PHE A 133 9.31 -1.60 11.06
CA PHE A 133 8.68 -2.58 10.19
C PHE A 133 8.89 -4.00 10.71
N GLN A 134 10.11 -4.32 11.16
CA GLN A 134 10.46 -5.64 11.68
C GLN A 134 9.71 -5.99 12.97
N VAL A 135 9.55 -5.01 13.87
CA VAL A 135 8.79 -5.23 15.11
C VAL A 135 7.35 -5.64 14.80
N VAL A 136 6.64 -4.89 13.96
CA VAL A 136 5.25 -5.23 13.59
C VAL A 136 5.18 -6.59 12.88
N PHE A 137 6.13 -6.86 11.99
CA PHE A 137 6.21 -8.15 11.28
C PHE A 137 6.37 -9.33 12.25
N TRP A 138 7.36 -9.28 13.15
CA TRP A 138 7.61 -10.38 14.07
C TRP A 138 6.51 -10.56 15.13
N VAL A 139 5.92 -9.46 15.61
CA VAL A 139 4.73 -9.53 16.47
C VAL A 139 3.59 -10.26 15.75
N SER A 140 3.33 -9.96 14.49
CA SER A 140 2.28 -10.64 13.72
C SER A 140 2.57 -12.13 13.51
N VAL A 141 3.83 -12.50 13.26
CA VAL A 141 4.24 -13.90 13.13
C VAL A 141 4.02 -14.66 14.43
N VAL A 142 4.43 -14.10 15.57
CA VAL A 142 4.23 -14.71 16.89
C VAL A 142 2.75 -14.92 17.19
N VAL A 143 1.91 -13.91 16.94
CA VAL A 143 0.45 -14.04 17.12
C VAL A 143 -0.12 -15.15 16.24
N GLN A 144 0.28 -15.24 14.97
CA GLN A 144 -0.17 -16.30 14.07
C GLN A 144 0.23 -17.70 14.58
N ILE A 145 1.48 -17.87 15.05
CA ILE A 145 1.95 -19.15 15.62
C ILE A 145 1.10 -19.50 16.84
N ILE A 146 0.84 -18.57 17.76
CA ILE A 146 0.02 -18.80 18.94
C ILE A 146 -1.39 -19.26 18.54
N LEU A 147 -2.02 -18.58 17.56
CA LEU A 147 -3.35 -18.94 17.09
C LEU A 147 -3.38 -20.34 16.46
N VAL A 148 -2.37 -20.69 15.67
CA VAL A 148 -2.25 -22.02 15.07
C VAL A 148 -2.10 -23.08 16.16
N VAL A 149 -1.15 -22.93 17.09
CA VAL A 149 -0.93 -23.88 18.20
C VAL A 149 -2.20 -24.03 19.04
N TRP A 150 -2.87 -22.93 19.37
CA TRP A 150 -4.12 -22.97 20.13
C TRP A 150 -5.24 -23.71 19.38
N SER A 151 -5.32 -23.55 18.05
CA SER A 151 -6.30 -24.26 17.22
C SER A 151 -6.08 -25.78 17.22
N PHE A 152 -4.83 -26.24 17.28
CA PHE A 152 -4.50 -27.68 17.34
C PHE A 152 -4.57 -28.28 18.75
N SER A 153 -4.63 -27.45 19.79
CA SER A 153 -4.71 -27.90 21.19
C SER A 153 -6.14 -28.11 21.68
N ARG A 154 -7.14 -27.80 20.84
CA ARG A 154 -8.58 -28.06 21.08
C ARG A 154 -9.07 -29.30 20.36
#